data_5a77b3af0c7a0a31e9dd91e6b6dbfa5f
#
_entry.id   5a77b3af0c7a0a31e9dd91e6b6dbfa5f
#
_cell.length_a   1.000
_cell.length_b   1.000
_cell.length_c   1.000
_cell.angle_alpha   90.00
_cell.angle_beta   90.00
_cell.angle_gamma   90.00
#
_symmetry.space_group_name_H-M   'P 1'
#
loop_
_entity.id
_entity.type
_entity.pdbx_description
1 polymer ?
#
loop_
_entity_poly.entity_id
_entity_poly.type
_entity_poly.pdbx_seq_one_letter_code
_entity_poly.pdbx_strand_id
1 'polypeptide(L)'
;MEIFKAMLIAGAGGFAGTCLRYLIGIFAKPLYCGAFPLGTFIVNALGCFIIGIVLGISEKSGALNSNHVLFLATGFCGGFTTFSAFANDAWTLGAKGDLLISALYIAASLIVGIVCVWIGRMIFN
;
A
#
# COMPACT_ATOMS: atom_id res chain seq x y z
N MET A 1 22.52 -10.42 -15.36
CA MET A 1 21.36 -10.44 -16.30
C MET A 1 20.06 -10.67 -15.56
N GLU A 2 19.95 -11.71 -14.79
CA GLU A 2 18.72 -12.01 -14.06
C GLU A 2 18.36 -10.93 -13.01
N ILE A 3 19.36 -10.45 -12.28
CA ILE A 3 19.13 -9.37 -11.29
C ILE A 3 18.67 -8.09 -11.99
N PHE A 4 19.31 -7.74 -13.09
CA PHE A 4 18.95 -6.53 -13.83
C PHE A 4 17.53 -6.61 -14.39
N LYS A 5 17.16 -7.77 -14.95
CA LYS A 5 15.82 -8.05 -15.44
C LYS A 5 14.78 -7.92 -14.30
N ALA A 6 15.09 -8.51 -13.14
CA ALA A 6 14.23 -8.41 -11.97
C ALA A 6 14.04 -6.97 -11.51
N MET A 7 15.12 -6.18 -11.52
CA MET A 7 15.05 -4.75 -11.19
C MET A 7 14.13 -3.98 -12.15
N LEU A 8 14.21 -4.27 -13.45
CA LEU A 8 13.34 -3.64 -14.45
C LEU A 8 11.87 -4.00 -14.23
N ILE A 9 11.59 -5.26 -13.94
CA ILE A 9 10.21 -5.73 -13.70
C ILE A 9 9.65 -5.06 -12.42
N ALA A 10 10.40 -5.12 -11.33
CA ALA A 10 10.00 -4.47 -10.08
C ALA A 10 9.87 -2.95 -10.24
N GLY A 11 10.82 -2.34 -10.94
CA GLY A 11 10.81 -0.90 -11.21
C GLY A 11 9.62 -0.46 -12.05
N ALA A 12 9.25 -1.24 -13.08
CA ALA A 12 8.08 -0.95 -13.90
C ALA A 12 6.79 -1.02 -13.07
N GLY A 13 6.65 -2.05 -12.24
CA GLY A 13 5.53 -2.15 -11.30
C GLY A 13 5.50 -0.98 -10.32
N GLY A 14 6.66 -0.64 -9.76
CA GLY A 14 6.81 0.48 -8.83
C GLY A 14 6.45 1.82 -9.47
N PHE A 15 6.86 2.03 -10.72
CA PHE A 15 6.48 3.22 -11.48
C PHE A 15 4.95 3.34 -11.57
N ALA A 16 4.28 2.27 -11.98
CA ALA A 16 2.82 2.25 -12.11
C ALA A 16 2.13 2.50 -10.76
N GLY A 17 2.59 1.83 -9.69
CA GLY A 17 2.03 1.99 -8.36
C GLY A 17 2.22 3.39 -7.81
N THR A 18 3.40 3.97 -7.98
CA THR A 18 3.72 5.33 -7.53
C THR A 18 2.89 6.37 -8.28
N CYS A 19 2.74 6.23 -9.60
CA CYS A 19 1.91 7.12 -10.40
C CYS A 19 0.46 7.08 -9.93
N LEU A 20 -0.09 5.89 -9.71
CA LEU A 20 -1.47 5.75 -9.24
C LEU A 20 -1.65 6.35 -7.85
N ARG A 21 -0.72 6.09 -6.93
CA ARG A 21 -0.74 6.70 -5.59
C ARG A 21 -0.74 8.22 -5.66
N TYR A 22 0.12 8.78 -6.50
CA TYR A 22 0.21 10.23 -6.69
C TYR A 22 -1.10 10.81 -7.21
N LEU A 23 -1.71 10.16 -8.21
CA LEU A 23 -3.00 10.60 -8.77
C LEU A 23 -4.11 10.54 -7.72
N ILE A 24 -4.18 9.46 -6.95
CA ILE A 24 -5.17 9.35 -5.87
C ILE A 24 -4.98 10.49 -4.87
N GLY A 25 -3.75 10.81 -4.51
CA GLY A 25 -3.46 11.93 -3.61
C GLY A 25 -3.96 13.26 -4.14
N ILE A 26 -3.76 13.54 -5.43
CA ILE A 26 -4.24 14.77 -6.06
C ILE A 26 -5.77 14.84 -6.04
N PHE A 27 -6.45 13.76 -6.44
CA PHE A 27 -7.91 13.76 -6.54
C PHE A 27 -8.61 13.66 -5.18
N ALA A 28 -7.96 13.08 -4.17
CA ALA A 28 -8.53 12.96 -2.84
C ALA A 28 -8.49 14.28 -2.06
N LYS A 29 -7.47 15.11 -2.27
CA LYS A 29 -7.28 16.36 -1.55
C LYS A 29 -8.51 17.29 -1.53
N PRO A 30 -9.14 17.60 -2.68
CA PRO A 30 -10.31 18.49 -2.67
C PRO A 30 -11.57 17.85 -2.12
N LEU A 31 -11.60 16.52 -1.94
CA LEU A 31 -12.78 15.79 -1.48
C LEU A 31 -12.80 15.62 0.04
N TYR A 32 -11.68 15.85 0.73
CA TYR A 32 -11.57 15.62 2.17
C TYR A 32 -10.68 16.66 2.82
N CYS A 33 -11.22 17.36 3.82
CA CYS A 33 -10.54 18.44 4.55
C CYS A 33 -10.29 18.12 6.02
N GLY A 34 -10.50 16.87 6.47
CA GLY A 34 -10.31 16.48 7.87
C GLY A 34 -8.84 16.35 8.25
N ALA A 35 -8.58 16.28 9.55
CA ALA A 35 -7.22 16.14 10.09
C ALA A 35 -6.63 14.74 9.87
N PHE A 36 -7.48 13.70 9.83
CA PHE A 36 -7.04 12.32 9.62
C PHE A 36 -6.46 12.16 8.21
N PRO A 37 -5.25 11.57 8.05
CA PRO A 37 -4.61 11.42 6.73
C PRO A 37 -5.29 10.32 5.90
N LEU A 38 -6.50 10.59 5.43
CA LEU A 38 -7.36 9.60 4.78
C LEU A 38 -6.77 9.06 3.48
N GLY A 39 -6.12 9.93 2.68
CA GLY A 39 -5.51 9.52 1.42
C GLY A 39 -4.45 8.44 1.60
N THR A 40 -3.49 8.68 2.48
CA THR A 40 -2.44 7.71 2.81
C THR A 40 -3.02 6.44 3.41
N PHE A 41 -4.00 6.59 4.30
CA PHE A 41 -4.68 5.45 4.93
C PHE A 41 -5.33 4.54 3.88
N ILE A 42 -6.07 5.12 2.93
CA ILE A 42 -6.78 4.36 1.89
C ILE A 42 -5.80 3.67 0.95
N VAL A 43 -4.75 4.35 0.45
CA VAL A 43 -3.81 3.70 -0.47
C VAL A 43 -3.05 2.57 0.22
N ASN A 44 -2.68 2.74 1.49
CA ASN A 44 -2.01 1.69 2.23
C ASN A 44 -2.93 0.49 2.49
N ALA A 45 -4.19 0.74 2.88
CA ALA A 45 -5.18 -0.32 3.07
C ALA A 45 -5.46 -1.09 1.77
N LEU A 46 -5.68 -0.37 0.66
CA LEU A 46 -5.90 -0.99 -0.65
C LEU A 46 -4.68 -1.78 -1.10
N GLY A 47 -3.47 -1.23 -0.92
CA GLY A 47 -2.24 -1.93 -1.26
C GLY A 47 -2.06 -3.21 -0.44
N CYS A 48 -2.39 -3.18 0.84
CA CYS A 48 -2.38 -4.36 1.70
C CYS A 48 -3.37 -5.43 1.21
N PHE A 49 -4.55 -5.01 0.81
CA PHE A 49 -5.55 -5.92 0.24
C PHE A 49 -5.06 -6.54 -1.07
N ILE A 50 -4.52 -5.72 -1.97
CA ILE A 50 -4.02 -6.19 -3.27
C ILE A 50 -2.85 -7.16 -3.08
N ILE A 51 -1.89 -6.85 -2.21
CA ILE A 51 -0.77 -7.76 -1.97
C ILE A 51 -1.24 -9.08 -1.38
N GLY A 52 -2.25 -9.04 -0.51
CA GLY A 52 -2.88 -10.24 0.02
C GLY A 52 -3.45 -11.12 -1.09
N ILE A 53 -4.19 -10.53 -2.03
CA ILE A 53 -4.75 -11.23 -3.20
C ILE A 53 -3.63 -11.84 -4.05
N VAL A 54 -2.62 -11.05 -4.41
CA VAL A 54 -1.52 -11.50 -5.28
C VAL A 54 -0.79 -12.69 -4.65
N LEU A 55 -0.44 -12.59 -3.38
CA LEU A 55 0.27 -13.68 -2.70
C LEU A 55 -0.63 -14.89 -2.46
N GLY A 56 -1.91 -14.66 -2.17
CA GLY A 56 -2.89 -15.75 -2.03
C GLY A 56 -3.04 -16.55 -3.31
N ILE A 57 -3.17 -15.89 -4.45
CA ILE A 57 -3.25 -16.55 -5.76
C ILE A 57 -1.94 -17.30 -6.05
N SER A 58 -0.80 -16.65 -5.83
CA SER A 58 0.51 -17.23 -6.11
C SER A 58 0.76 -18.52 -5.32
N GLU A 59 0.42 -18.49 -4.03
CA GLU A 59 0.68 -19.63 -3.15
C GLU A 59 -0.26 -20.80 -3.41
N LYS A 60 -1.49 -20.51 -3.79
CA LYS A 60 -2.53 -21.53 -3.91
C LYS A 60 -2.66 -22.14 -5.28
N SER A 61 -2.74 -21.32 -6.32
CA SER A 61 -3.05 -21.81 -7.66
C SER A 61 -1.82 -21.96 -8.56
N GLY A 62 -0.71 -21.31 -8.20
CA GLY A 62 0.46 -21.22 -9.06
C GLY A 62 0.18 -20.47 -10.38
N ALA A 63 -0.95 -19.77 -10.49
CA ALA A 63 -1.33 -19.04 -11.70
C ALA A 63 -0.39 -17.87 -11.99
N LEU A 64 0.26 -17.34 -10.96
CA LEU A 64 1.21 -16.25 -11.09
C LEU A 64 2.64 -16.78 -10.97
N ASN A 65 3.45 -16.56 -12.00
CA ASN A 65 4.87 -16.88 -11.93
C ASN A 65 5.65 -15.83 -11.12
N SER A 66 6.94 -16.09 -10.88
CA SER A 66 7.79 -15.21 -10.09
C SER A 66 7.86 -13.78 -10.64
N ASN A 67 7.81 -13.60 -11.96
CA ASN A 67 7.84 -12.27 -12.58
C ASN A 67 6.54 -11.51 -12.34
N HIS A 68 5.39 -12.18 -12.37
CA HIS A 68 4.10 -11.58 -12.04
C HIS A 68 4.08 -11.12 -10.58
N VAL A 69 4.54 -11.97 -9.66
CA VAL A 69 4.61 -11.62 -8.23
C VAL A 69 5.56 -10.45 -8.02
N LEU A 70 6.71 -10.48 -8.68
CA LEU A 70 7.70 -9.40 -8.58
C LEU A 70 7.13 -8.06 -9.06
N PHE A 71 6.43 -8.07 -10.20
CA PHE A 71 5.80 -6.86 -10.74
C PHE A 71 4.68 -6.36 -9.83
N LEU A 72 3.78 -7.24 -9.40
CA LEU A 72 2.56 -6.86 -8.68
C LEU A 72 2.82 -6.61 -7.19
N ALA A 73 3.53 -7.52 -6.51
CA ALA A 73 3.74 -7.39 -5.06
C ALA A 73 4.90 -6.44 -4.75
N THR A 74 6.10 -6.77 -5.20
CA THR A 74 7.29 -5.95 -4.90
C THR A 74 7.22 -4.60 -5.61
N GLY A 75 6.86 -4.60 -6.88
CA GLY A 75 6.80 -3.39 -7.70
C GLY A 75 5.56 -2.56 -7.41
N PHE A 76 4.41 -2.99 -7.92
CA PHE A 76 3.20 -2.18 -7.87
C PHE A 76 2.77 -1.87 -6.44
N CYS A 77 2.59 -2.86 -5.59
CA CYS A 77 2.19 -2.63 -4.20
C CYS A 77 3.25 -1.85 -3.44
N GLY A 78 4.53 -2.14 -3.68
CA GLY A 78 5.63 -1.40 -3.06
C GLY A 78 5.66 0.08 -3.42
N GLY A 79 5.33 0.44 -4.66
CA GLY A 79 5.22 1.84 -5.10
C GLY A 79 3.90 2.49 -4.72
N PHE A 80 2.82 1.70 -4.68
CA PHE A 80 1.49 2.19 -4.36
C PHE A 80 1.32 2.52 -2.88
N THR A 81 1.90 1.71 -1.98
CA THR A 81 1.87 1.95 -0.54
C THR A 81 3.06 2.79 -0.10
N THR A 82 2.97 3.41 1.08
CA THR A 82 4.04 4.26 1.56
C THR A 82 4.13 4.28 3.08
N PHE A 83 5.22 3.75 3.60
CA PHE A 83 5.53 3.83 5.03
C PHE A 83 6.05 5.22 5.41
N SER A 84 6.87 5.84 4.56
CA SER A 84 7.45 7.15 4.86
C SER A 84 6.40 8.26 4.98
N ALA A 85 5.40 8.28 4.10
CA ALA A 85 4.29 9.22 4.22
C ALA A 85 3.46 8.95 5.47
N PHE A 86 3.19 7.68 5.79
CA PHE A 86 2.51 7.29 7.02
C PHE A 86 3.25 7.80 8.26
N ALA A 87 4.55 7.56 8.35
CA ALA A 87 5.37 8.02 9.48
C ALA A 87 5.38 9.54 9.59
N ASN A 88 5.54 10.23 8.45
CA ASN A 88 5.52 11.69 8.42
C ASN A 88 4.15 12.27 8.83
N ASP A 89 3.06 11.66 8.37
CA ASP A 89 1.71 12.08 8.77
C ASP A 89 1.49 11.94 10.27
N ALA A 90 1.90 10.81 10.84
CA ALA A 90 1.79 10.57 12.28
C ALA A 90 2.61 11.58 13.09
N TRP A 91 3.84 11.84 12.66
CA TRP A 91 4.70 12.85 13.28
C TRP A 91 4.06 14.24 13.21
N THR A 92 3.54 14.64 12.04
CA THR A 92 2.96 15.95 11.81
C THR A 92 1.72 16.17 12.71
N LEU A 93 0.86 15.15 12.82
CA LEU A 93 -0.30 15.21 13.71
C LEU A 93 0.11 15.40 15.17
N GLY A 94 1.10 14.64 15.63
CA GLY A 94 1.62 14.77 16.99
C GLY A 94 2.22 16.13 17.26
N ALA A 95 2.98 16.66 16.29
CA ALA A 95 3.62 18.00 16.41
C ALA A 95 2.59 19.13 16.47
N LYS A 96 1.42 18.96 15.86
CA LYS A 96 0.33 19.94 15.91
C LYS A 96 -0.53 19.84 17.19
N GLY A 97 -0.24 18.89 18.06
CA GLY A 97 -1.01 18.64 19.26
C GLY A 97 -2.17 17.66 19.10
N ASP A 98 -2.35 17.09 17.91
CA ASP A 98 -3.40 16.10 17.63
C ASP A 98 -2.93 14.69 17.98
N LEU A 99 -2.46 14.47 19.20
CA LEU A 99 -1.89 13.20 19.65
C LEU A 99 -2.87 12.05 19.57
N LEU A 100 -4.14 12.29 19.90
CA LEU A 100 -5.17 11.25 19.83
C LEU A 100 -5.40 10.81 18.38
N ILE A 101 -5.52 11.76 17.45
CA ILE A 101 -5.71 11.45 16.03
C ILE A 101 -4.48 10.71 15.48
N SER A 102 -3.29 11.15 15.87
CA SER A 102 -2.04 10.45 15.48
C SER A 102 -2.04 9.00 15.97
N ALA A 103 -2.37 8.79 17.26
CA ALA A 103 -2.41 7.44 17.83
C ALA A 103 -3.47 6.56 17.15
N LEU A 104 -4.66 7.11 16.88
CA LEU A 104 -5.73 6.39 16.18
C LEU A 104 -5.32 6.06 14.73
N TYR A 105 -4.66 6.99 14.05
CA TYR A 105 -4.16 6.77 12.69
C TYR A 105 -3.13 5.63 12.65
N ILE A 106 -2.19 5.62 13.57
CA ILE A 106 -1.18 4.56 13.68
C ILE A 106 -1.85 3.21 13.94
N ALA A 107 -2.69 3.15 14.98
CA ALA A 107 -3.37 1.91 15.38
C ALA A 107 -4.29 1.39 14.26
N ALA A 108 -5.12 2.27 13.68
CA ALA A 108 -6.02 1.89 12.59
C ALA A 108 -5.26 1.41 11.37
N SER A 109 -4.15 2.08 11.01
CA SER A 109 -3.34 1.70 9.86
C SER A 109 -2.75 0.30 10.04
N LEU A 110 -2.21 -0.02 11.21
CA LEU A 110 -1.64 -1.34 11.48
C LEU A 110 -2.73 -2.42 11.47
N ILE A 111 -3.82 -2.19 12.16
CA ILE A 111 -4.91 -3.18 12.28
C ILE A 111 -5.57 -3.41 10.92
N VAL A 112 -6.00 -2.34 10.25
CA VAL A 112 -6.67 -2.43 8.96
C VAL A 112 -5.74 -3.00 7.90
N GLY A 113 -4.46 -2.61 7.90
CA GLY A 113 -3.47 -3.16 6.96
C GLY A 113 -3.33 -4.66 7.08
N ILE A 114 -3.15 -5.17 8.30
CA ILE A 114 -3.02 -6.62 8.54
C ILE A 114 -4.31 -7.36 8.18
N VAL A 115 -5.46 -6.82 8.56
CA VAL A 115 -6.77 -7.41 8.23
C VAL A 115 -6.98 -7.43 6.72
N CYS A 116 -6.61 -6.38 6.00
CA CYS A 116 -6.71 -6.33 4.54
C CYS A 116 -5.85 -7.39 3.87
N VAL A 117 -4.60 -7.59 4.33
CA VAL A 117 -3.75 -8.68 3.82
C VAL A 117 -4.41 -10.03 4.08
N TRP A 118 -4.90 -10.25 5.28
CA TRP A 118 -5.56 -11.51 5.64
C TRP A 118 -6.79 -11.78 4.76
N ILE A 119 -7.67 -10.79 4.61
CA ILE A 119 -8.87 -10.92 3.78
C ILE A 119 -8.48 -11.19 2.32
N GLY A 120 -7.50 -10.44 1.80
CA GLY A 120 -7.02 -10.63 0.42
C GLY A 120 -6.53 -12.05 0.18
N ARG A 121 -5.75 -12.59 1.12
CA ARG A 121 -5.25 -13.97 1.03
C ARG A 121 -6.38 -15.00 1.09
N MET A 122 -7.42 -14.73 1.88
CA MET A 122 -8.53 -15.67 2.07
C MET A 122 -9.49 -15.75 0.89
N ILE A 123 -9.53 -14.73 0.01
CA ILE A 123 -10.47 -14.69 -1.11
C ILE A 123 -10.31 -15.91 -2.04
N PHE A 124 -9.08 -16.38 -2.25
CA PHE A 124 -8.78 -17.52 -3.13
C PHE A 124 -8.37 -18.76 -2.35
N ASN A 125 -8.72 -18.84 -1.10
CA ASN A 125 -8.34 -19.94 -0.24
C ASN A 125 -9.35 -21.07 -0.24
#